data_6ba12a645c3e07ca2a0df4de53f31197
#
_entry.id   6ba12a645c3e07ca2a0df4de53f31197
#
_cell.length_a   1.000
_cell.length_b   1.000
_cell.length_c   1.000
_cell.angle_alpha   90.00
_cell.angle_beta   90.00
_cell.angle_gamma   90.00
#
_symmetry.space_group_name_H-M   'P 1'
#
loop_
_entity.id
_entity.type
_entity.pdbx_description
1 polymer ?
#
loop_
_entity_poly.entity_id
_entity_poly.type
_entity_poly.pdbx_seq_one_letter_code
_entity_poly.pdbx_strand_id
1 'polypeptide(L)'
;MTAKTNRRVVVTGMGLVTPVGCGIENAWKNILNGQSGASSITHFDVSDLACKIAAVIPRVDGRAGGHPDMKGVFDPEKVMSIRDSKRMDDFIVYAIAASDEALADAGWKPDESQINDLERTGVMFGSGIGGLQTTYNASITLHERGPRRLSPFVIPGMLINLTH
;
A
#
# COMPACT_ATOMS: atom_id res chain seq x y z
N MET A 1 21.47 -23.29 36.76
CA MET A 1 20.64 -22.11 36.39
C MET A 1 21.08 -21.68 35.01
N THR A 2 20.33 -22.04 33.99
CA THR A 2 20.57 -21.61 32.60
C THR A 2 20.21 -20.13 32.50
N ALA A 3 21.19 -19.29 32.22
CA ALA A 3 20.97 -17.87 31.96
C ALA A 3 19.92 -17.75 30.85
N LYS A 4 18.79 -17.11 31.14
CA LYS A 4 17.82 -16.70 30.11
C LYS A 4 18.53 -15.72 29.17
N THR A 5 18.99 -16.21 28.02
CA THR A 5 19.46 -15.33 26.96
C THR A 5 18.22 -14.56 26.46
N ASN A 6 18.13 -13.29 26.86
CA ASN A 6 17.10 -12.42 26.31
C ASN A 6 17.33 -12.30 24.81
N ARG A 7 16.41 -12.84 24.01
CA ARG A 7 16.40 -12.62 22.55
C ARG A 7 16.23 -11.12 22.29
N ARG A 8 17.11 -10.56 21.49
CA ARG A 8 17.02 -9.18 21.03
C ARG A 8 16.36 -9.19 19.65
N VAL A 9 15.30 -8.40 19.50
CA VAL A 9 14.63 -8.16 18.22
C VAL A 9 15.04 -6.76 17.77
N VAL A 10 15.42 -6.64 16.51
CA VAL A 10 15.86 -5.39 15.89
C VAL A 10 15.11 -5.17 14.59
N VAL A 11 14.91 -3.90 14.23
CA VAL A 11 14.43 -3.51 12.90
C VAL A 11 15.64 -3.44 11.99
N THR A 12 15.62 -4.18 10.89
CA THR A 12 16.73 -4.25 9.92
C THR A 12 16.48 -3.45 8.66
N GLY A 13 15.22 -3.18 8.36
CA GLY A 13 14.83 -2.36 7.22
C GLY A 13 13.42 -1.83 7.39
N MET A 14 13.13 -0.74 6.72
CA MET A 14 11.83 -0.09 6.73
C MET A 14 11.40 0.29 5.32
N GLY A 15 10.10 0.38 5.10
CA GLY A 15 9.52 0.89 3.87
C GLY A 15 8.13 1.46 4.14
N LEU A 16 7.77 2.51 3.44
CA LEU A 16 6.48 3.14 3.67
C LEU A 16 5.90 3.86 2.44
N VAL A 17 4.58 3.80 2.38
CA VAL A 17 3.77 4.56 1.43
C VAL A 17 2.75 5.35 2.24
N THR A 18 2.88 6.66 2.25
CA THR A 18 2.10 7.54 3.14
C THR A 18 1.59 8.78 2.42
N PRO A 19 0.57 9.45 2.99
CA PRO A 19 0.11 10.74 2.47
C PRO A 19 1.14 11.86 2.54
N VAL A 20 2.18 11.71 3.36
CA VAL A 20 3.30 12.68 3.43
C VAL A 20 4.43 12.32 2.46
N GLY A 21 4.22 11.35 1.60
CA GLY A 21 5.17 10.91 0.57
C GLY A 21 5.47 9.42 0.64
N CYS A 22 5.97 8.88 -0.44
CA CYS A 22 6.40 7.49 -0.60
C CYS A 22 7.91 7.39 -0.51
N GLY A 23 8.37 6.31 0.12
CA GLY A 23 9.76 6.11 0.48
C GLY A 23 10.16 6.84 1.76
N ILE A 24 10.98 6.19 2.57
CA ILE A 24 11.39 6.67 3.90
C ILE A 24 12.03 8.05 3.83
N GLU A 25 12.97 8.24 2.94
CA GLU A 25 13.71 9.51 2.83
C GLU A 25 12.78 10.69 2.48
N ASN A 26 11.87 10.50 1.53
CA ASN A 26 10.93 11.53 1.13
C ASN A 26 9.94 11.86 2.25
N ALA A 27 9.33 10.85 2.83
CA ALA A 27 8.36 11.01 3.91
C ALA A 27 9.01 11.70 5.12
N TRP A 28 10.21 11.25 5.53
CA TRP A 28 10.93 11.85 6.65
C TRP A 28 11.29 13.31 6.40
N LYS A 29 11.77 13.62 5.20
CA LYS A 29 12.11 14.97 4.79
C LYS A 29 10.89 15.91 4.79
N ASN A 30 9.74 15.40 4.31
CA ASN A 30 8.49 16.16 4.30
C ASN A 30 7.98 16.40 5.74
N ILE A 31 8.09 15.41 6.64
CA ILE A 31 7.76 15.56 8.06
C ILE A 31 8.64 16.64 8.73
N LEU A 32 9.95 16.56 8.51
CA LEU A 32 10.88 17.56 9.08
C LEU A 32 10.62 18.98 8.56
N ASN A 33 10.13 19.10 7.34
CA ASN A 33 9.73 20.39 6.74
C ASN A 33 8.33 20.85 7.17
N GLY A 34 7.65 20.11 8.05
CA GLY A 34 6.30 20.43 8.52
C GLY A 34 5.22 20.31 7.44
N GLN A 35 5.48 19.54 6.38
CA GLN A 35 4.50 19.33 5.31
C GLN A 35 3.36 18.42 5.79
N SER A 36 2.13 18.87 5.54
CA SER A 36 0.93 18.08 5.83
C SER A 36 0.59 17.18 4.66
N GLY A 37 0.24 15.93 4.95
CA GLY A 37 -0.34 15.02 3.95
C GLY A 37 -1.85 15.22 3.74
N ALA A 38 -2.49 16.09 4.53
CA ALA A 38 -3.90 16.40 4.38
C ALA A 38 -4.10 17.53 3.35
N SER A 39 -5.01 17.31 2.42
CA SER A 39 -5.38 18.25 1.35
C SER A 39 -6.88 18.20 1.07
N SER A 40 -7.38 19.14 0.27
CA SER A 40 -8.76 19.08 -0.21
C SER A 40 -8.97 17.83 -1.08
N ILE A 41 -10.12 17.20 -0.88
CA ILE A 41 -10.55 16.06 -1.70
C ILE A 41 -10.92 16.59 -3.09
N THR A 42 -10.28 16.06 -4.14
CA THR A 42 -10.46 16.51 -5.54
C THR A 42 -10.86 15.40 -6.49
N HIS A 43 -10.81 14.15 -6.05
CA HIS A 43 -11.02 12.96 -6.91
C HIS A 43 -12.48 12.49 -6.96
N PHE A 44 -13.36 13.09 -6.16
CA PHE A 44 -14.82 12.93 -6.24
C PHE A 44 -15.52 14.17 -5.69
N ASP A 45 -16.82 14.31 -5.93
CA ASP A 45 -17.63 15.42 -5.42
C ASP A 45 -17.86 15.26 -3.91
N VAL A 46 -17.49 16.28 -3.16
CA VAL A 46 -17.62 16.35 -1.69
C VAL A 46 -18.54 17.51 -1.25
N SER A 47 -19.30 18.08 -2.16
CA SER A 47 -20.17 19.24 -1.87
C SER A 47 -21.11 18.98 -0.69
N ASP A 48 -21.68 17.77 -0.64
CA ASP A 48 -22.64 17.34 0.39
C ASP A 48 -21.99 16.78 1.65
N LEU A 49 -20.66 16.67 1.70
CA LEU A 49 -19.96 16.14 2.85
C LEU A 49 -19.56 17.24 3.84
N ALA A 50 -19.69 16.96 5.13
CA ALA A 50 -19.25 17.86 6.20
C ALA A 50 -17.72 18.04 6.19
N CYS A 51 -16.95 16.98 5.90
CA CYS A 51 -15.50 17.02 5.78
C CYS A 51 -15.08 17.01 4.31
N LYS A 52 -14.28 18.00 3.93
CA LYS A 52 -13.80 18.18 2.54
C LYS A 52 -12.30 17.99 2.39
N ILE A 53 -11.65 17.50 3.43
CA ILE A 53 -10.21 17.24 3.45
C ILE A 53 -9.94 15.76 3.78
N ALA A 54 -8.89 15.21 3.19
CA ALA A 54 -8.40 13.88 3.52
C ALA A 54 -6.87 13.81 3.36
N ALA A 55 -6.26 12.88 4.07
CA ALA A 55 -4.88 12.52 3.87
C ALA A 55 -4.82 11.40 2.83
N VAL A 56 -4.44 11.74 1.60
CA VAL A 56 -4.46 10.84 0.45
C VAL A 56 -3.04 10.65 -0.05
N ILE A 57 -2.69 9.42 -0.43
CA ILE A 57 -1.37 9.10 -0.99
C ILE A 57 -1.21 9.85 -2.32
N PRO A 58 -0.14 10.67 -2.48
CA PRO A 58 0.11 11.36 -3.73
C PRO A 58 0.50 10.35 -4.83
N ARG A 59 -0.19 10.40 -5.99
CA ARG A 59 -0.02 9.44 -7.08
C ARG A 59 0.21 10.14 -8.42
N VAL A 60 1.07 9.56 -9.25
CA VAL A 60 1.35 10.06 -10.63
C VAL A 60 0.13 9.93 -11.56
N ASP A 61 -0.73 8.96 -11.32
CA ASP A 61 -1.93 8.70 -12.14
C ASP A 61 -3.14 9.60 -11.79
N GLY A 62 -3.00 10.47 -10.79
CA GLY A 62 -4.02 11.43 -10.38
C GLY A 62 -5.30 10.81 -9.81
N ARG A 63 -5.35 9.47 -9.62
CA ARG A 63 -6.54 8.79 -9.08
C ARG A 63 -6.82 9.11 -7.63
N ALA A 64 -5.81 9.51 -6.91
CA ALA A 64 -5.96 10.03 -5.56
C ALA A 64 -5.38 11.44 -5.53
N GLY A 65 -6.13 12.37 -4.99
CA GLY A 65 -5.63 13.73 -4.78
C GLY A 65 -4.32 13.68 -4.00
N GLY A 66 -3.41 14.57 -4.27
CA GLY A 66 -2.15 14.73 -3.56
C GLY A 66 -1.69 16.15 -3.70
N HIS A 67 -0.75 16.56 -2.88
CA HIS A 67 -0.16 17.88 -3.04
C HIS A 67 0.74 17.85 -4.27
N PRO A 68 0.50 18.65 -5.34
CA PRO A 68 1.25 18.57 -6.59
C PRO A 68 2.75 18.80 -6.42
N ASP A 69 3.16 19.50 -5.37
CA ASP A 69 4.56 19.83 -5.09
C ASP A 69 5.25 18.85 -4.14
N MET A 70 4.57 17.79 -3.71
CA MET A 70 5.11 16.85 -2.73
C MET A 70 6.11 15.89 -3.37
N LYS A 71 7.29 15.78 -2.77
CA LYS A 71 8.27 14.75 -3.16
C LYS A 71 7.81 13.39 -2.67
N GLY A 72 8.16 12.35 -3.43
CA GLY A 72 7.74 10.99 -3.10
C GLY A 72 6.33 10.67 -3.57
N VAL A 73 6.02 11.04 -4.81
CA VAL A 73 4.75 10.68 -5.46
C VAL A 73 4.76 9.19 -5.81
N PHE A 74 3.71 8.48 -5.45
CA PHE A 74 3.57 7.04 -5.70
C PHE A 74 3.35 6.75 -7.18
N ASP A 75 4.15 5.84 -7.70
CA ASP A 75 4.06 5.37 -9.07
C ASP A 75 3.80 3.86 -9.07
N PRO A 76 2.57 3.40 -9.31
CA PRO A 76 2.24 1.97 -9.30
C PRO A 76 2.98 1.18 -10.39
N GLU A 77 3.39 1.82 -11.49
CA GLU A 77 4.10 1.15 -12.60
C GLU A 77 5.53 0.77 -12.23
N LYS A 78 6.09 1.40 -11.21
CA LYS A 78 7.40 1.01 -10.64
C LYS A 78 7.33 -0.21 -9.75
N VAL A 79 6.13 -0.54 -9.25
CA VAL A 79 5.91 -1.66 -8.34
C VAL A 79 5.55 -2.92 -9.12
N MET A 80 4.65 -2.78 -10.08
CA MET A 80 4.18 -3.92 -10.88
C MET A 80 3.64 -3.49 -12.24
N SER A 81 3.36 -4.46 -13.11
CA SER A 81 2.76 -4.15 -14.40
C SER A 81 1.38 -3.49 -14.26
N ILE A 82 1.02 -2.60 -15.21
CA ILE A 82 -0.32 -1.99 -15.28
C ILE A 82 -1.42 -3.07 -15.30
N ARG A 83 -1.15 -4.21 -15.92
CA ARG A 83 -2.11 -5.31 -16.01
C ARG A 83 -2.40 -5.92 -14.64
N ASP A 84 -1.39 -6.10 -13.83
CA ASP A 84 -1.51 -6.72 -12.51
C ASP A 84 -2.08 -5.72 -11.49
N SER A 85 -1.66 -4.45 -11.53
CA SER A 85 -2.22 -3.40 -10.67
C SER A 85 -3.73 -3.20 -10.87
N LYS A 86 -4.27 -3.42 -12.09
CA LYS A 86 -5.71 -3.36 -12.35
C LYS A 86 -6.53 -4.52 -11.78
N ARG A 87 -5.87 -5.58 -11.32
CA ARG A 87 -6.50 -6.77 -10.73
C ARG A 87 -6.49 -6.75 -9.21
N MET A 88 -5.77 -5.80 -8.63
CA MET A 88 -5.55 -5.65 -7.19
C MET A 88 -6.11 -4.31 -6.73
N ASP A 89 -6.66 -4.28 -5.52
CA ASP A 89 -6.99 -3.01 -4.88
C ASP A 89 -5.70 -2.31 -4.42
N ASP A 90 -5.75 -1.00 -4.33
CA ASP A 90 -4.58 -0.16 -4.07
C ASP A 90 -3.83 -0.52 -2.78
N PHE A 91 -4.53 -1.02 -1.74
CA PHE A 91 -3.88 -1.42 -0.48
C PHE A 91 -2.85 -2.54 -0.68
N ILE A 92 -3.10 -3.47 -1.61
CA ILE A 92 -2.15 -4.54 -1.96
C ILE A 92 -0.91 -3.93 -2.63
N VAL A 93 -1.12 -3.03 -3.58
CA VAL A 93 -0.03 -2.38 -4.32
C VAL A 93 0.86 -1.55 -3.37
N TYR A 94 0.25 -0.86 -2.41
CA TYR A 94 0.98 -0.11 -1.39
C TYR A 94 1.78 -1.01 -0.44
N ALA A 95 1.18 -2.14 -0.04
CA ALA A 95 1.85 -3.12 0.81
C ALA A 95 3.09 -3.72 0.12
N ILE A 96 2.97 -4.10 -1.16
CA ILE A 96 4.09 -4.62 -1.94
C ILE A 96 5.20 -3.55 -2.06
N ALA A 97 4.85 -2.31 -2.41
CA ALA A 97 5.82 -1.23 -2.54
C ALA A 97 6.59 -0.96 -1.24
N ALA A 98 5.88 -0.93 -0.10
CA ALA A 98 6.52 -0.73 1.19
C ALA A 98 7.39 -1.94 1.59
N SER A 99 6.99 -3.15 1.22
CA SER A 99 7.78 -4.36 1.48
C SER A 99 9.06 -4.40 0.65
N ASP A 100 8.97 -4.06 -0.62
CA ASP A 100 10.14 -4.01 -1.51
C ASP A 100 11.18 -3.00 -1.00
N GLU A 101 10.74 -1.83 -0.54
CA GLU A 101 11.62 -0.84 0.07
C GLU A 101 12.23 -1.39 1.38
N ALA A 102 11.44 -2.02 2.26
CA ALA A 102 11.92 -2.57 3.52
C ALA A 102 12.94 -3.70 3.31
N LEU A 103 12.70 -4.58 2.33
CA LEU A 103 13.62 -5.67 1.99
C LEU A 103 14.92 -5.12 1.39
N ALA A 104 14.82 -4.09 0.55
CA ALA A 104 15.98 -3.43 -0.04
C ALA A 104 16.82 -2.71 1.04
N ASP A 105 16.18 -2.02 1.98
CA ASP A 105 16.83 -1.33 3.11
C ASP A 105 17.50 -2.33 4.06
N ALA A 106 16.85 -3.47 4.31
CA ALA A 106 17.42 -4.57 5.11
C ALA A 106 18.57 -5.31 4.42
N GLY A 107 18.76 -5.13 3.12
CA GLY A 107 19.66 -5.95 2.31
C GLY A 107 19.23 -7.41 2.21
N TRP A 108 17.95 -7.71 2.48
CA TRP A 108 17.40 -9.06 2.50
C TRP A 108 16.97 -9.49 1.09
N LYS A 109 17.79 -10.31 0.46
CA LYS A 109 17.53 -10.89 -0.88
C LYS A 109 17.96 -12.35 -0.91
N PRO A 110 17.29 -13.24 -0.16
CA PRO A 110 17.63 -14.64 -0.16
C PRO A 110 17.31 -15.25 -1.54
N ASP A 111 18.20 -16.09 -2.02
CA ASP A 111 18.00 -16.91 -3.21
C ASP A 111 17.62 -18.36 -2.83
N GLU A 112 17.28 -19.17 -3.82
CA GLU A 112 16.85 -20.55 -3.61
C GLU A 112 17.91 -21.43 -2.91
N SER A 113 19.19 -21.05 -2.93
CA SER A 113 20.25 -21.78 -2.21
C SER A 113 20.21 -21.55 -0.70
N GLN A 114 19.57 -20.48 -0.24
CA GLN A 114 19.43 -20.07 1.16
C GLN A 114 18.15 -20.61 1.79
N ILE A 115 17.84 -21.88 1.56
CA ILE A 115 16.58 -22.51 1.95
C ILE A 115 16.28 -22.36 3.46
N ASN A 116 17.30 -22.49 4.32
CA ASN A 116 17.13 -22.33 5.77
C ASN A 116 16.69 -20.92 6.16
N ASP A 117 17.16 -19.91 5.45
CA ASP A 117 16.81 -18.51 5.71
C ASP A 117 15.40 -18.21 5.19
N LEU A 118 15.05 -18.75 4.03
CA LEU A 118 13.70 -18.67 3.48
C LEU A 118 12.67 -19.34 4.39
N GLU A 119 12.93 -20.56 4.88
CA GLU A 119 12.03 -21.28 5.80
C GLU A 119 11.85 -20.59 7.17
N ARG A 120 12.77 -19.71 7.55
CA ARG A 120 12.71 -18.92 8.77
C ARG A 120 12.18 -17.51 8.58
N THR A 121 11.90 -17.15 7.36
CA THR A 121 11.31 -15.83 7.00
C THR A 121 9.80 -15.95 6.93
N GLY A 122 9.11 -15.08 7.63
CA GLY A 122 7.65 -15.00 7.60
C GLY A 122 7.20 -13.63 7.12
N VAL A 123 6.06 -13.61 6.45
CA VAL A 123 5.37 -12.38 6.01
C VAL A 123 4.10 -12.22 6.83
N MET A 124 3.87 -11.01 7.36
CA MET A 124 2.66 -10.70 8.09
C MET A 124 2.19 -9.29 7.75
N PHE A 125 0.99 -9.19 7.17
CA PHE A 125 0.32 -7.92 6.90
C PHE A 125 -0.97 -7.80 7.68
N GLY A 126 -1.27 -6.59 8.13
CA GLY A 126 -2.57 -6.24 8.70
C GLY A 126 -3.25 -5.19 7.83
N SER A 127 -4.54 -5.38 7.59
CA SER A 127 -5.38 -4.39 6.90
C SER A 127 -6.69 -4.21 7.65
N GLY A 128 -7.15 -2.97 7.80
CA GLY A 128 -8.39 -2.68 8.51
C GLY A 128 -9.63 -3.12 7.75
N ILE A 129 -9.69 -2.89 6.44
CA ILE A 129 -10.89 -3.12 5.63
C ILE A 129 -10.59 -3.96 4.39
N GLY A 130 -9.35 -3.94 3.90
CA GLY A 130 -8.99 -4.58 2.63
C GLY A 130 -9.45 -3.76 1.42
N GLY A 131 -9.91 -4.43 0.37
CA GLY A 131 -10.28 -3.83 -0.91
C GLY A 131 -11.66 -3.18 -0.91
N LEU A 132 -11.86 -2.10 -0.15
CA LEU A 132 -13.14 -1.39 -0.05
C LEU A 132 -13.59 -0.85 -1.42
N GLN A 133 -12.68 -0.27 -2.20
CA GLN A 133 -13.00 0.28 -3.52
C GLN A 133 -13.44 -0.82 -4.49
N THR A 134 -12.73 -1.95 -4.49
CA THR A 134 -13.08 -3.11 -5.31
C THR A 134 -14.45 -3.67 -4.92
N THR A 135 -14.73 -3.78 -3.61
CA THR A 135 -16.02 -4.24 -3.08
C THR A 135 -17.15 -3.31 -3.50
N TYR A 136 -16.96 -2.00 -3.36
CA TYR A 136 -17.94 -0.99 -3.76
C TYR A 136 -18.26 -1.07 -5.25
N ASN A 137 -17.24 -1.07 -6.11
CA ASN A 137 -17.41 -1.15 -7.56
C ASN A 137 -18.07 -2.47 -8.00
N ALA A 138 -17.72 -3.59 -7.35
CA ALA A 138 -18.32 -4.89 -7.61
C ALA A 138 -19.80 -4.90 -7.23
N SER A 139 -20.17 -4.30 -6.10
CA SER A 139 -21.56 -4.21 -5.64
C SER A 139 -22.42 -3.40 -6.61
N ILE A 140 -21.93 -2.27 -7.10
CA ILE A 140 -22.62 -1.47 -8.12
C ILE A 140 -22.76 -2.26 -9.43
N THR A 141 -21.67 -2.89 -9.89
CA THR A 141 -21.69 -3.69 -11.11
C THR A 141 -22.70 -4.83 -11.01
N LEU A 142 -22.73 -5.51 -9.86
CA LEU A 142 -23.69 -6.60 -9.61
C LEU A 142 -25.13 -6.11 -9.67
N HIS A 143 -25.40 -4.97 -9.03
CA HIS A 143 -26.73 -4.35 -8.97
C HIS A 143 -27.21 -3.89 -10.34
N GLU A 144 -26.37 -3.17 -11.10
CA GLU A 144 -26.77 -2.53 -12.35
C GLU A 144 -26.69 -3.46 -13.57
N ARG A 145 -25.71 -4.38 -13.59
CA ARG A 145 -25.32 -5.15 -14.78
C ARG A 145 -25.40 -6.67 -14.62
N GLY A 146 -25.66 -7.12 -13.39
CA GLY A 146 -25.79 -8.53 -13.04
C GLY A 146 -24.46 -9.29 -12.91
N PRO A 147 -24.51 -10.55 -12.41
CA PRO A 147 -23.32 -11.31 -12.01
C PRO A 147 -22.38 -11.65 -13.17
N ARG A 148 -22.87 -11.73 -14.40
CA ARG A 148 -22.03 -12.04 -15.58
C ARG A 148 -21.04 -10.93 -15.95
N ARG A 149 -21.17 -9.74 -15.35
CA ARG A 149 -20.30 -8.59 -15.58
C ARG A 149 -19.26 -8.39 -14.48
N LEU A 150 -19.31 -9.19 -13.43
CA LEU A 150 -18.29 -9.16 -12.40
C LEU A 150 -16.96 -9.68 -12.94
N SER A 151 -15.87 -9.01 -12.55
CA SER A 151 -14.52 -9.49 -12.84
C SER A 151 -14.25 -10.77 -12.05
N PRO A 152 -13.59 -11.78 -12.62
CA PRO A 152 -13.13 -12.95 -11.88
C PRO A 152 -12.06 -12.60 -10.82
N PHE A 153 -11.47 -11.42 -10.93
CA PHE A 153 -10.45 -10.91 -9.98
C PHE A 153 -11.04 -10.12 -8.82
N VAL A 154 -12.37 -10.01 -8.69
CA VAL A 154 -12.99 -9.29 -7.54
C VAL A 154 -12.53 -9.88 -6.22
N ILE A 155 -12.65 -11.20 -6.06
CA ILE A 155 -12.27 -11.87 -4.80
C ILE A 155 -10.76 -11.74 -4.53
N PRO A 156 -9.84 -12.16 -5.41
CA PRO A 156 -8.41 -12.01 -5.16
C PRO A 156 -7.97 -10.53 -5.03
N GLY A 157 -8.65 -9.60 -5.70
CA GLY A 157 -8.29 -8.18 -5.61
C GLY A 157 -8.70 -7.49 -4.31
N MET A 158 -9.62 -8.06 -3.52
CA MET A 158 -10.15 -7.40 -2.33
C MET A 158 -9.77 -8.04 -0.99
N LEU A 159 -9.32 -9.29 -1.00
CA LEU A 159 -9.03 -10.02 0.24
C LEU A 159 -7.72 -9.55 0.89
N ILE A 160 -7.78 -9.33 2.20
CA ILE A 160 -6.64 -8.81 2.99
C ILE A 160 -5.46 -9.78 3.08
N ASN A 161 -5.70 -11.07 2.93
CA ASN A 161 -4.67 -12.12 3.01
C ASN A 161 -3.95 -12.36 1.68
N LEU A 162 -4.19 -11.55 0.66
CA LEU A 162 -3.50 -11.63 -0.63
C LEU A 162 -2.42 -10.55 -0.81
N THR A 163 -2.02 -9.91 0.28
CA THR A 163 -0.90 -8.96 0.34
C THR A 163 0.46 -9.62 0.60
N HIS A 164 0.51 -10.95 0.71
CA HIS A 164 1.72 -11.73 0.97
C HIS A 164 1.97 -12.81 -0.06
#